data_da6c764df6d8473973dbb6794b090dd9
#
_entry.id   da6c764df6d8473973dbb6794b090dd9
#
_cell.length_a   1.000
_cell.length_b   1.000
_cell.length_c   1.000
_cell.angle_alpha   90.00
_cell.angle_beta   90.00
_cell.angle_gamma   90.00
#
_symmetry.space_group_name_H-M   'P 1'
#
loop_
_entity.id
_entity.type
_entity.pdbx_description
1 polymer ?
#
loop_
_entity_poly.entity_id
_entity_poly.type
_entity_poly.pdbx_seq_one_letter_code
_entity_poly.pdbx_strand_id
1 'polypeptide(L)'
;SKGNFGKSYSRDMSWAAPRYTEAKLSAICGEIFKDIDSDTVDFVDNYDNTMKEPALLPTTFPNILVSANSGIAVGMASQFCGFNLKEVCDTTVAYLKNPDCDLTETLLAPDFPTGGELIFDPDAIRDIYNTGRGSVRVRAKYRYVKDQNLLEIYEIPYSTTVEAILDKVAELIK
;
A
#
# COMPACT_ATOMS: atom_id res chain seq x y z
N SER A 1 -8.95 0.37 -16.70
CA SER A 1 -7.58 0.65 -17.15
C SER A 1 -7.19 -0.29 -18.29
N LYS A 2 -6.38 0.20 -19.23
CA LYS A 2 -5.80 -0.56 -20.34
C LYS A 2 -4.31 -0.27 -20.43
N GLY A 3 -3.55 -1.24 -20.98
CA GLY A 3 -2.10 -1.13 -21.13
C GLY A 3 -1.33 -1.84 -20.02
N ASN A 4 0.00 -1.77 -20.12
CA ASN A 4 0.92 -2.41 -19.17
C ASN A 4 1.35 -1.40 -18.11
N PHE A 5 0.89 -1.60 -16.88
CA PHE A 5 1.26 -0.80 -15.70
C PHE A 5 2.43 -1.38 -14.91
N GLY A 6 3.07 -2.43 -15.44
CA GLY A 6 4.14 -3.16 -14.75
C GLY A 6 3.62 -4.19 -13.75
N LYS A 7 4.56 -4.86 -13.10
CA LYS A 7 4.30 -5.84 -12.03
C LYS A 7 5.27 -5.62 -10.88
N SER A 8 4.74 -5.46 -9.69
CA SER A 8 5.53 -5.19 -8.49
C SER A 8 6.37 -6.40 -8.02
N TYR A 9 6.06 -7.60 -8.49
CA TYR A 9 6.69 -8.86 -8.08
C TYR A 9 7.73 -9.39 -9.08
N SER A 10 8.03 -8.66 -10.17
CA SER A 10 9.01 -9.07 -11.18
C SER A 10 9.92 -7.92 -11.60
N ARG A 11 11.20 -8.20 -11.77
CA ARG A 11 12.19 -7.27 -12.33
C ARG A 11 12.09 -7.13 -13.85
N ASP A 12 11.58 -8.16 -14.54
CA ASP A 12 11.60 -8.25 -15.99
C ASP A 12 10.40 -7.59 -16.67
N MET A 13 9.44 -7.11 -15.87
CA MET A 13 8.21 -6.49 -16.36
C MET A 13 8.15 -5.02 -16.02
N SER A 14 8.76 -4.19 -16.86
CA SER A 14 8.62 -2.73 -16.77
C SER A 14 7.23 -2.27 -17.26
N TRP A 15 6.78 -1.10 -16.81
CA TRP A 15 5.56 -0.47 -17.31
C TRP A 15 5.77 0.14 -18.69
N ALA A 16 4.70 0.28 -19.45
CA ALA A 16 4.70 0.99 -20.72
C ALA A 16 4.78 2.52 -20.52
N ALA A 17 5.21 3.23 -21.56
CA ALA A 17 5.16 4.69 -21.53
C ALA A 17 3.70 5.20 -21.32
N PRO A 18 3.49 6.32 -20.60
CA PRO A 18 2.15 6.83 -20.28
C PRO A 18 1.22 6.98 -21.48
N ARG A 19 1.75 7.31 -22.67
CA ARG A 19 0.97 7.41 -23.92
C ARG A 19 0.32 6.12 -24.40
N TYR A 20 0.72 4.98 -23.84
CA TYR A 20 0.17 3.64 -24.16
C TYR A 20 -0.72 3.06 -23.08
N THR A 21 -0.99 3.82 -22.04
CA THR A 21 -1.82 3.38 -20.92
C THR A 21 -3.04 4.27 -20.77
N GLU A 22 -4.15 3.66 -20.37
CA GLU A 22 -5.41 4.35 -20.07
C GLU A 22 -5.85 3.98 -18.66
N ALA A 23 -6.26 4.98 -17.87
CA ALA A 23 -6.83 4.78 -16.56
C ALA A 23 -8.19 5.46 -16.44
N LYS A 24 -9.05 4.91 -15.59
CA LYS A 24 -10.32 5.54 -15.20
C LYS A 24 -10.56 5.31 -13.72
N LEU A 25 -11.37 6.16 -13.12
CA LEU A 25 -11.79 6.00 -11.74
C LEU A 25 -12.53 4.67 -11.55
N SER A 26 -12.24 3.98 -10.46
CA SER A 26 -13.00 2.80 -10.03
C SER A 26 -14.26 3.21 -9.27
N ALA A 27 -15.20 2.29 -9.10
CA ALA A 27 -16.46 2.58 -8.40
C ALA A 27 -16.25 3.08 -6.97
N ILE A 28 -15.22 2.61 -6.28
CA ILE A 28 -14.89 3.04 -4.91
C ILE A 28 -14.53 4.53 -4.81
N CYS A 29 -14.08 5.15 -5.91
CA CYS A 29 -13.78 6.59 -5.91
C CYS A 29 -15.04 7.43 -5.61
N GLY A 30 -16.24 6.94 -5.97
CA GLY A 30 -17.50 7.56 -5.60
C GLY A 30 -17.74 7.61 -4.10
N GLU A 31 -17.24 6.63 -3.34
CA GLU A 31 -17.32 6.63 -1.88
C GLU A 31 -16.20 7.45 -1.24
N ILE A 32 -14.99 7.37 -1.78
CA ILE A 32 -13.84 8.08 -1.23
C ILE A 32 -14.03 9.60 -1.35
N PHE A 33 -14.52 10.08 -2.51
CA PHE A 33 -14.63 11.50 -2.84
C PHE A 33 -16.08 12.01 -2.89
N LYS A 34 -17.02 11.34 -2.24
CA LYS A 34 -18.46 11.66 -2.37
C LYS A 34 -18.83 13.08 -1.97
N ASP A 35 -18.04 13.72 -1.11
CA ASP A 35 -18.30 15.06 -0.61
C ASP A 35 -17.56 16.16 -1.38
N ILE A 36 -16.96 15.83 -2.55
CA ILE A 36 -16.18 16.79 -3.35
C ILE A 36 -17.03 17.98 -3.86
N ASP A 37 -18.32 17.75 -4.12
CA ASP A 37 -19.26 18.76 -4.60
C ASP A 37 -19.97 19.51 -3.44
N SER A 38 -19.59 19.26 -2.19
CA SER A 38 -20.24 19.79 -0.98
C SER A 38 -19.47 20.96 -0.35
N ASP A 39 -18.71 21.71 -1.14
CA ASP A 39 -17.90 22.86 -0.68
C ASP A 39 -16.88 22.49 0.43
N THR A 40 -16.31 21.30 0.30
CA THR A 40 -15.33 20.75 1.24
C THR A 40 -13.89 21.12 0.92
N VAL A 41 -13.63 21.56 -0.31
CA VAL A 41 -12.30 21.92 -0.80
C VAL A 41 -12.39 23.10 -1.78
N ASP A 42 -11.30 23.86 -1.86
CA ASP A 42 -11.15 24.93 -2.84
C ASP A 42 -10.87 24.36 -4.23
N PHE A 43 -11.40 25.03 -5.26
CA PHE A 43 -11.14 24.72 -6.65
C PHE A 43 -10.28 25.82 -7.28
N VAL A 44 -9.28 25.40 -8.04
CA VAL A 44 -8.37 26.27 -8.77
C VAL A 44 -8.49 26.02 -10.29
N ASP A 45 -7.99 26.93 -11.09
CA ASP A 45 -7.92 26.71 -12.54
C ASP A 45 -6.93 25.58 -12.86
N ASN A 46 -7.28 24.74 -13.83
CA ASN A 46 -6.36 23.74 -14.36
C ASN A 46 -5.25 24.43 -15.19
N TYR A 47 -4.29 23.63 -15.70
CA TYR A 47 -3.08 24.14 -16.36
C TYR A 47 -3.34 25.07 -17.56
N ASP A 48 -4.47 24.95 -18.27
CA ASP A 48 -4.85 25.75 -19.43
C ASP A 48 -6.03 26.70 -19.17
N ASN A 49 -6.47 26.82 -17.93
CA ASN A 49 -7.59 27.65 -17.46
C ASN A 49 -8.94 27.33 -18.16
N THR A 50 -9.11 26.15 -18.69
CA THR A 50 -10.35 25.72 -19.35
C THR A 50 -11.35 25.11 -18.41
N MET A 51 -10.88 24.54 -17.29
CA MET A 51 -11.67 23.85 -16.27
C MET A 51 -11.19 24.20 -14.87
N LYS A 52 -11.97 23.79 -13.87
CA LYS A 52 -11.57 23.86 -12.46
C LYS A 52 -11.17 22.46 -11.99
N GLU A 53 -10.17 22.42 -11.13
CA GLU A 53 -9.74 21.20 -10.42
C GLU A 53 -9.65 21.45 -8.92
N PRO A 54 -9.88 20.44 -8.07
CA PRO A 54 -9.76 20.62 -6.63
C PRO A 54 -8.29 20.84 -6.25
N ALA A 55 -8.03 21.83 -5.40
CA ALA A 55 -6.69 22.07 -4.86
C ALA A 55 -6.20 20.91 -4.00
N LEU A 56 -7.12 20.26 -3.26
CA LEU A 56 -6.92 19.03 -2.50
C LEU A 56 -8.10 18.09 -2.72
N LEU A 57 -7.87 16.80 -2.68
CA LEU A 57 -8.95 15.81 -2.75
C LEU A 57 -9.51 15.54 -1.35
N PRO A 58 -10.80 15.74 -1.11
CA PRO A 58 -11.43 15.34 0.14
C PRO A 58 -11.54 13.82 0.19
N THR A 59 -11.30 13.22 1.34
CA THR A 59 -11.48 11.79 1.54
C THR A 59 -12.36 11.51 2.74
N THR A 60 -13.21 10.50 2.66
CA THR A 60 -14.15 10.14 3.73
C THR A 60 -13.51 9.38 4.88
N PHE A 61 -12.27 8.91 4.69
CA PHE A 61 -11.45 8.23 5.69
C PHE A 61 -9.96 8.48 5.39
N PRO A 62 -9.01 8.18 6.30
CA PRO A 62 -7.57 8.38 6.08
C PRO A 62 -7.00 7.44 4.99
N ASN A 63 -7.31 7.72 3.74
CA ASN A 63 -6.99 6.88 2.59
C ASN A 63 -5.49 6.62 2.43
N ILE A 64 -4.63 7.56 2.83
CA ILE A 64 -3.17 7.40 2.77
C ILE A 64 -2.68 6.22 3.62
N LEU A 65 -3.40 5.87 4.69
CA LEU A 65 -3.06 4.71 5.54
C LEU A 65 -3.54 3.39 4.96
N VAL A 66 -4.49 3.39 4.03
CA VAL A 66 -4.99 2.17 3.39
C VAL A 66 -4.16 1.81 2.17
N SER A 67 -3.70 2.82 1.43
CA SER A 67 -2.96 2.62 0.19
C SER A 67 -1.46 2.74 0.45
N ALA A 68 -0.72 1.63 0.28
CA ALA A 68 0.73 1.66 0.30
C ALA A 68 1.25 2.69 -0.72
N ASN A 69 2.16 3.55 -0.28
CA ASN A 69 2.71 4.62 -1.09
C ASN A 69 4.24 4.67 -0.94
N SER A 70 4.93 4.80 -2.07
CA SER A 70 6.35 5.06 -2.10
C SER A 70 6.64 6.20 -3.07
N GLY A 71 7.25 7.25 -2.57
CA GLY A 71 7.62 8.42 -3.35
C GLY A 71 9.08 8.81 -3.13
N ILE A 72 9.77 9.14 -4.23
CA ILE A 72 11.16 9.58 -4.21
C ILE A 72 11.23 10.97 -4.84
N ALA A 73 11.78 11.92 -4.11
CA ALA A 73 12.03 13.27 -4.58
C ALA A 73 13.49 13.68 -4.27
N VAL A 74 13.91 14.81 -4.84
CA VAL A 74 15.23 15.35 -4.53
C VAL A 74 15.27 15.81 -3.07
N GLY A 75 16.17 15.22 -2.29
CA GLY A 75 16.35 15.57 -0.87
C GLY A 75 15.38 14.93 0.11
N MET A 76 14.33 14.21 -0.35
CA MET A 76 13.44 13.47 0.52
C MET A 76 12.81 12.25 -0.16
N ALA A 77 12.45 11.26 0.65
CA ALA A 77 11.67 10.12 0.21
C ALA A 77 10.59 9.82 1.26
N SER A 78 9.45 9.30 0.82
CA SER A 78 8.41 8.79 1.69
C SER A 78 8.11 7.34 1.35
N GLN A 79 7.83 6.55 2.37
CA GLN A 79 7.39 5.18 2.21
C GLN A 79 6.35 4.86 3.29
N PHE A 80 5.12 4.69 2.85
CA PHE A 80 4.01 4.29 3.70
C PHE A 80 3.65 2.83 3.39
N CYS A 81 3.61 1.99 4.39
CA CYS A 81 2.96 0.69 4.29
C CYS A 81 1.44 0.88 4.33
N GLY A 82 0.70 0.04 3.60
CA GLY A 82 -0.76 0.00 3.71
C GLY A 82 -1.20 -0.70 4.98
N PHE A 83 -2.42 -0.38 5.42
CA PHE A 83 -3.09 -1.04 6.54
C PHE A 83 -4.47 -1.53 6.10
N ASN A 84 -5.02 -2.45 6.85
CA ASN A 84 -6.37 -2.96 6.59
C ASN A 84 -7.42 -1.84 6.72
N LEU A 85 -8.28 -1.70 5.71
CA LEU A 85 -9.32 -0.66 5.67
C LEU A 85 -10.22 -0.67 6.91
N LYS A 86 -10.63 -1.85 7.36
CA LYS A 86 -11.49 -1.98 8.55
C LYS A 86 -10.76 -1.50 9.79
N GLU A 87 -9.51 -1.91 9.99
CA GLU A 87 -8.69 -1.48 11.12
C GLU A 87 -8.46 0.04 11.12
N VAL A 88 -8.20 0.63 9.94
CA VAL A 88 -8.05 2.08 9.80
C VAL A 88 -9.34 2.82 10.18
N CYS A 89 -10.50 2.33 9.73
CA CYS A 89 -11.79 2.93 10.11
C CYS A 89 -12.07 2.79 11.62
N ASP A 90 -11.86 1.60 12.18
CA ASP A 90 -12.06 1.35 13.61
C ASP A 90 -11.13 2.24 14.47
N THR A 91 -9.87 2.36 14.06
CA THR A 91 -8.88 3.23 14.72
C THR A 91 -9.27 4.70 14.61
N THR A 92 -9.74 5.14 13.44
CA THR A 92 -10.21 6.52 13.24
C THR A 92 -11.38 6.83 14.18
N VAL A 93 -12.34 5.91 14.32
CA VAL A 93 -13.47 6.06 15.25
C VAL A 93 -12.99 6.08 16.71
N ALA A 94 -12.05 5.23 17.08
CA ALA A 94 -11.47 5.21 18.43
C ALA A 94 -10.74 6.54 18.74
N TYR A 95 -9.93 7.02 17.82
CA TYR A 95 -9.17 8.27 17.96
C TYR A 95 -10.09 9.51 18.06
N LEU A 96 -11.16 9.57 17.27
CA LEU A 96 -12.15 10.65 17.34
C LEU A 96 -12.89 10.68 18.68
N LYS A 97 -13.10 9.52 19.30
CA LYS A 97 -13.71 9.42 20.63
C LYS A 97 -12.74 9.75 21.76
N ASN A 98 -11.50 9.36 21.63
CA ASN A 98 -10.44 9.57 22.59
C ASN A 98 -9.09 9.72 21.87
N PRO A 99 -8.56 10.96 21.69
CA PRO A 99 -7.27 11.20 21.05
C PRO A 99 -6.07 10.54 21.76
N ASP A 100 -6.21 10.21 23.05
CA ASP A 100 -5.17 9.56 23.85
C ASP A 100 -5.28 8.01 23.84
N CYS A 101 -6.10 7.43 22.95
CA CYS A 101 -6.23 5.98 22.85
C CYS A 101 -4.93 5.31 22.35
N ASP A 102 -4.68 4.07 22.79
CA ASP A 102 -3.60 3.26 22.23
C ASP A 102 -3.99 2.78 20.83
N LEU A 103 -3.35 3.33 19.80
CA LEU A 103 -3.64 2.99 18.40
C LEU A 103 -3.33 1.52 18.10
N THR A 104 -2.44 0.87 18.85
CA THR A 104 -2.06 -0.53 18.64
C THR A 104 -3.17 -1.52 19.01
N GLU A 105 -4.21 -1.08 19.73
CA GLU A 105 -5.37 -1.93 20.05
C GLU A 105 -6.27 -2.20 18.84
N THR A 106 -6.33 -1.25 17.91
CA THR A 106 -7.21 -1.30 16.74
C THR A 106 -6.47 -1.37 15.42
N LEU A 107 -5.28 -0.79 15.32
CA LEU A 107 -4.39 -0.88 14.18
C LEU A 107 -3.22 -1.81 14.52
N LEU A 108 -3.40 -3.10 14.28
CA LEU A 108 -2.48 -4.11 14.79
C LEU A 108 -1.12 -4.10 14.09
N ALA A 109 -1.12 -4.07 12.76
CA ALA A 109 0.10 -4.12 11.95
C ALA A 109 -0.18 -3.74 10.49
N PRO A 110 0.88 -3.44 9.71
CA PRO A 110 0.75 -3.25 8.27
C PRO A 110 0.14 -4.47 7.55
N ASP A 111 -0.67 -4.19 6.52
CA ASP A 111 -1.26 -5.19 5.63
C ASP A 111 -0.71 -4.96 4.21
N PHE A 112 -0.04 -5.97 3.66
CA PHE A 112 0.68 -5.83 2.39
C PHE A 112 -0.12 -6.40 1.22
N PRO A 113 -0.18 -5.72 0.06
CA PRO A 113 -1.00 -6.13 -1.08
C PRO A 113 -0.54 -7.45 -1.72
N THR A 114 0.69 -7.89 -1.48
CA THR A 114 1.22 -9.17 -1.97
C THR A 114 1.03 -10.33 -0.98
N GLY A 115 0.46 -10.06 0.19
CA GLY A 115 0.30 -11.02 1.27
C GLY A 115 1.60 -11.30 2.02
N GLY A 116 1.77 -12.55 2.44
CA GLY A 116 2.85 -12.98 3.31
C GLY A 116 2.42 -13.07 4.78
N GLU A 117 3.35 -13.44 5.65
CA GLU A 117 3.14 -13.49 7.09
C GLU A 117 4.07 -12.51 7.79
N LEU A 118 3.50 -11.54 8.47
CA LEU A 118 4.26 -10.60 9.30
C LEU A 118 4.67 -11.29 10.60
N ILE A 119 5.96 -11.22 10.94
CA ILE A 119 6.47 -11.64 12.24
C ILE A 119 6.17 -10.50 13.21
N PHE A 120 5.12 -10.70 14.01
CA PHE A 120 4.58 -9.65 14.86
C PHE A 120 5.49 -9.39 16.08
N ASP A 121 5.88 -8.14 16.22
CA ASP A 121 6.62 -7.61 17.37
C ASP A 121 5.89 -6.33 17.83
N PRO A 122 5.14 -6.39 18.95
CA PRO A 122 4.33 -5.27 19.40
C PRO A 122 5.13 -4.03 19.80
N ASP A 123 6.35 -4.20 20.32
CA ASP A 123 7.18 -3.07 20.70
C ASP A 123 7.73 -2.35 19.45
N ALA A 124 8.19 -3.11 18.46
CA ALA A 124 8.62 -2.57 17.18
C ALA A 124 7.48 -1.81 16.45
N ILE A 125 6.25 -2.36 16.48
CA ILE A 125 5.06 -1.69 15.90
C ILE A 125 4.76 -0.38 16.63
N ARG A 126 4.77 -0.39 17.97
CA ARG A 126 4.54 0.83 18.77
C ARG A 126 5.60 1.89 18.48
N ASP A 127 6.86 1.51 18.35
CA ASP A 127 7.94 2.43 17.99
C ASP A 127 7.74 3.03 16.59
N ILE A 128 7.30 2.24 15.63
CA ILE A 128 6.97 2.72 14.27
C ILE A 128 5.84 3.75 14.33
N TYR A 129 4.78 3.51 15.11
CA TYR A 129 3.65 4.44 15.22
C TYR A 129 4.06 5.75 15.91
N ASN A 130 4.93 5.68 16.90
CA ASN A 130 5.39 6.87 17.62
C ASN A 130 6.42 7.70 16.86
N THR A 131 7.29 7.06 16.08
CA THR A 131 8.43 7.73 15.42
C THR A 131 8.25 7.92 13.92
N GLY A 132 7.32 7.19 13.30
CA GLY A 132 7.16 7.09 11.85
C GLY A 132 8.32 6.36 11.16
N ARG A 133 9.16 5.62 11.90
CA ARG A 133 10.34 4.92 11.40
C ARG A 133 10.48 3.55 12.01
N GLY A 134 10.92 2.59 11.22
CA GLY A 134 11.20 1.24 11.67
C GLY A 134 11.18 0.24 10.54
N SER A 135 11.24 -1.04 10.88
CA SER A 135 11.15 -2.14 9.92
C SER A 135 10.33 -3.28 10.49
N VAL A 136 9.61 -3.95 9.63
CA VAL A 136 8.89 -5.17 9.95
C VAL A 136 9.44 -6.33 9.13
N ARG A 137 9.39 -7.54 9.69
CA ARG A 137 9.81 -8.76 8.99
C ARG A 137 8.60 -9.45 8.43
N VAL A 138 8.65 -9.74 7.13
CA VAL A 138 7.60 -10.48 6.43
C VAL A 138 8.22 -11.71 5.78
N ARG A 139 7.60 -12.87 5.95
CA ARG A 139 8.00 -14.10 5.28
C ARG A 139 6.98 -14.53 4.24
N ALA A 140 7.47 -15.24 3.22
CA ALA A 140 6.63 -15.84 2.21
C ALA A 140 5.74 -16.93 2.80
N LYS A 141 4.56 -17.13 2.20
CA LYS A 141 3.76 -18.34 2.44
C LYS A 141 4.06 -19.41 1.41
N TYR A 142 4.21 -20.62 1.87
CA TYR A 142 4.53 -21.76 1.02
C TYR A 142 3.79 -23.01 1.46
N ARG A 143 3.68 -23.97 0.56
CA ARG A 143 3.18 -25.31 0.84
C ARG A 143 3.96 -26.37 0.06
N TYR A 144 4.05 -27.56 0.64
CA TYR A 144 4.62 -28.71 -0.06
C TYR A 144 3.52 -29.56 -0.64
N VAL A 145 3.51 -29.70 -1.97
CA VAL A 145 2.56 -30.52 -2.72
C VAL A 145 3.21 -31.91 -2.94
N LYS A 146 2.88 -32.87 -2.07
CA LYS A 146 3.52 -34.20 -2.06
C LYS A 146 3.41 -34.95 -3.39
N ASP A 147 2.23 -34.95 -3.99
CA ASP A 147 1.94 -35.72 -5.21
C ASP A 147 2.78 -35.26 -6.41
N GLN A 148 3.22 -34.04 -6.40
CA GLN A 148 4.03 -33.42 -7.45
C GLN A 148 5.49 -33.22 -7.03
N ASN A 149 5.84 -33.56 -5.78
CA ASN A 149 7.13 -33.24 -5.19
C ASN A 149 7.54 -31.77 -5.42
N LEU A 150 6.59 -30.85 -5.20
CA LEU A 150 6.71 -29.45 -5.50
C LEU A 150 6.60 -28.60 -4.23
N LEU A 151 7.51 -27.65 -4.07
CA LEU A 151 7.40 -26.56 -3.11
C LEU A 151 6.79 -25.34 -3.81
N GLU A 152 5.54 -25.02 -3.48
CA GLU A 152 4.82 -23.91 -4.04
C GLU A 152 4.88 -22.70 -3.09
N ILE A 153 5.45 -21.58 -3.54
CA ILE A 153 5.45 -20.29 -2.84
C ILE A 153 4.34 -19.46 -3.47
N TYR A 154 3.25 -19.20 -2.75
CA TYR A 154 2.05 -18.57 -3.31
C TYR A 154 1.83 -17.12 -2.82
N GLU A 155 2.53 -16.68 -1.77
CA GLU A 155 2.59 -15.28 -1.35
C GLU A 155 4.05 -14.91 -1.06
N ILE A 156 4.49 -13.74 -1.54
CA ILE A 156 5.85 -13.25 -1.34
C ILE A 156 5.82 -11.87 -0.64
N PRO A 157 6.84 -11.53 0.15
CA PRO A 157 6.94 -10.20 0.76
C PRO A 157 6.92 -9.08 -0.28
N TYR A 158 6.24 -7.98 0.04
CA TYR A 158 6.00 -6.84 -0.85
C TYR A 158 7.27 -6.24 -1.46
N SER A 159 8.38 -6.28 -0.75
CA SER A 159 9.68 -5.75 -1.20
C SER A 159 10.52 -6.76 -1.99
N THR A 160 9.99 -7.94 -2.29
CA THR A 160 10.71 -9.05 -2.91
C THR A 160 10.16 -9.35 -4.29
N THR A 161 11.03 -9.80 -5.22
CA THR A 161 10.64 -10.26 -6.55
C THR A 161 10.83 -11.76 -6.67
N VAL A 162 10.11 -12.37 -7.63
CA VAL A 162 10.23 -13.80 -7.93
C VAL A 162 11.67 -14.15 -8.30
N GLU A 163 12.30 -13.33 -9.11
CA GLU A 163 13.69 -13.53 -9.55
C GLU A 163 14.67 -13.50 -8.39
N ALA A 164 14.45 -12.61 -7.40
CA ALA A 164 15.31 -12.56 -6.21
C ALA A 164 15.21 -13.85 -5.37
N ILE A 165 14.03 -14.46 -5.31
CA ILE A 165 13.83 -15.75 -4.64
C ILE A 165 14.55 -16.87 -5.41
N LEU A 166 14.42 -16.90 -6.74
CA LEU A 166 15.09 -17.88 -7.59
C LEU A 166 16.61 -17.77 -7.50
N ASP A 167 17.16 -16.55 -7.48
CA ASP A 167 18.58 -16.31 -7.28
C ASP A 167 19.06 -16.89 -5.94
N LYS A 168 18.30 -16.69 -4.86
CA LYS A 168 18.60 -17.26 -3.54
C LYS A 168 18.55 -18.79 -3.53
N VAL A 169 17.58 -19.40 -4.18
CA VAL A 169 17.49 -20.86 -4.31
C VAL A 169 18.71 -21.38 -5.09
N ALA A 170 19.09 -20.72 -6.18
CA ALA A 170 20.25 -21.12 -6.98
C ALA A 170 21.58 -20.99 -6.19
N GLU A 171 21.70 -20.00 -5.30
CA GLU A 171 22.87 -19.87 -4.39
C GLU A 171 22.97 -21.03 -3.38
N LEU A 172 21.82 -21.56 -2.92
CA LEU A 172 21.79 -22.67 -1.95
C LEU A 172 22.09 -24.03 -2.58
N ILE A 173 22.00 -24.17 -3.90
CA ILE A 173 22.27 -25.42 -4.63
C ILE A 173 23.76 -25.54 -4.97
N LYS A 174 24.51 -24.45 -4.98
CA LYS A 174 25.95 -24.43 -5.22
C LYS A 174 26.73 -24.84 -3.95
#